data_c9f22a7fa1d71b98eb7bf51133c5a1d2
#
_entry.id   c9f22a7fa1d71b98eb7bf51133c5a1d2
#
_cell.length_a   1.000
_cell.length_b   1.000
_cell.length_c   1.000
_cell.angle_alpha   90.00
_cell.angle_beta   90.00
_cell.angle_gamma   90.00
#
_symmetry.space_group_name_H-M   'P 1'
#
loop_
_entity.id
_entity.type
_entity.pdbx_description
1 polymer ?
#
loop_
_entity_poly.entity_id
_entity_poly.type
_entity_poly.pdbx_seq_one_letter_code
_entity_poly.pdbx_strand_id
1 'polypeptide(L)'
;MISTWKKITDAHIANISQLLANLRIVAHDYDKTKRYISDIGFNIFRLTSDIYYRENYHSDVIKAFLDPTEKHNEKSLFLQLFIEMLNLAGKTIKKDDFKDAKVVREEGKIDILIKSETTKRAIIIENKINNAGDMVRQLPRYYDLVSS
;
A
#
# COMPACT_ATOMS: atom_id res chain seq x y z
N MET A 1 38.67 44.74 -17.81
CA MET A 1 37.23 44.44 -17.82
C MET A 1 36.89 43.07 -18.45
N ILE A 2 37.40 42.72 -19.63
CA ILE A 2 37.17 41.44 -20.34
C ILE A 2 37.64 40.21 -19.52
N SER A 3 38.77 40.29 -18.80
CA SER A 3 39.30 39.16 -18.03
C SER A 3 38.43 38.78 -16.82
N THR A 4 37.75 39.74 -16.23
CA THR A 4 36.85 39.50 -15.07
C THR A 4 35.55 38.79 -15.50
N TRP A 5 34.97 39.18 -16.61
CA TRP A 5 33.82 38.53 -17.19
C TRP A 5 34.10 37.07 -17.59
N LYS A 6 35.25 36.83 -18.17
CA LYS A 6 35.70 35.47 -18.55
C LYS A 6 35.80 34.57 -17.31
N LYS A 7 36.42 35.02 -16.22
CA LYS A 7 36.51 34.27 -14.96
C LYS A 7 35.12 33.93 -14.34
N ILE A 8 34.18 34.89 -14.37
CA ILE A 8 32.84 34.69 -13.87
C ILE A 8 32.13 33.62 -14.72
N THR A 9 32.24 33.72 -16.04
CA THR A 9 31.63 32.74 -16.97
C THR A 9 32.20 31.34 -16.77
N ASP A 10 33.55 31.22 -16.65
CA ASP A 10 34.21 29.95 -16.42
C ASP A 10 33.80 29.31 -15.10
N ALA A 11 33.65 30.11 -14.02
CA ALA A 11 33.14 29.64 -12.73
C ALA A 11 31.69 29.12 -12.81
N HIS A 12 30.85 29.83 -13.54
CA HIS A 12 29.43 29.39 -13.75
C HIS A 12 29.37 28.08 -14.56
N ILE A 13 30.21 27.95 -15.60
CA ILE A 13 30.28 26.72 -16.38
C ILE A 13 30.77 25.55 -15.51
N ALA A 14 31.76 25.76 -14.66
CA ALA A 14 32.24 24.74 -13.74
C ALA A 14 31.14 24.30 -12.75
N ASN A 15 30.40 25.23 -12.16
CA ASN A 15 29.31 24.95 -11.25
C ASN A 15 28.16 24.17 -11.93
N ILE A 16 27.81 24.56 -13.16
CA ILE A 16 26.77 23.85 -13.94
C ILE A 16 27.26 22.44 -14.29
N SER A 17 28.53 22.28 -14.68
CA SER A 17 29.09 20.96 -14.97
C SER A 17 29.10 20.06 -13.74
N GLN A 18 29.42 20.59 -12.56
CA GLN A 18 29.35 19.85 -11.31
C GLN A 18 27.91 19.46 -10.94
N LEU A 19 26.94 20.34 -11.13
CA LEU A 19 25.54 20.07 -10.91
C LEU A 19 25.04 18.95 -11.83
N LEU A 20 25.41 19.00 -13.11
CA LEU A 20 25.04 17.95 -14.08
C LEU A 20 25.69 16.61 -13.72
N ALA A 21 26.92 16.59 -13.24
CA ALA A 21 27.56 15.37 -12.78
C ALA A 21 26.82 14.76 -11.57
N ASN A 22 26.43 15.58 -10.60
CA ASN A 22 25.68 15.15 -9.43
C ASN A 22 24.29 14.61 -9.83
N LEU A 23 23.60 15.28 -10.75
CA LEU A 23 22.30 14.81 -11.27
C LEU A 23 22.40 13.45 -11.98
N ARG A 24 23.49 13.21 -12.71
CA ARG A 24 23.74 11.90 -13.34
C ARG A 24 23.90 10.78 -12.31
N ILE A 25 24.58 11.04 -11.21
CA ILE A 25 24.73 10.07 -10.11
C ILE A 25 23.36 9.75 -9.51
N VAL A 26 22.57 10.77 -9.19
CA VAL A 26 21.23 10.60 -8.63
C VAL A 26 20.32 9.83 -9.60
N ALA A 27 20.35 10.16 -10.89
CA ALA A 27 19.56 9.44 -11.91
C ALA A 27 20.00 7.98 -12.03
N HIS A 28 21.30 7.70 -12.01
CA HIS A 28 21.83 6.34 -12.03
C HIS A 28 21.38 5.52 -10.80
N ASP A 29 21.48 6.11 -9.61
CA ASP A 29 21.08 5.44 -8.37
C ASP A 29 19.56 5.23 -8.31
N TYR A 30 18.79 6.19 -8.83
CA TYR A 30 17.34 6.03 -8.99
C TYR A 30 16.98 4.86 -9.93
N ASP A 31 17.63 4.79 -11.11
CA ASP A 31 17.39 3.72 -12.06
C ASP A 31 17.81 2.35 -11.51
N LYS A 32 18.92 2.30 -10.78
CA LYS A 32 19.36 1.09 -10.09
C LYS A 32 18.35 0.66 -9.03
N THR A 33 17.91 1.58 -8.18
CA THR A 33 16.92 1.31 -7.13
C THR A 33 15.57 0.92 -7.73
N LYS A 34 15.13 1.58 -8.81
CA LYS A 34 13.90 1.25 -9.52
C LYS A 34 13.93 -0.16 -10.08
N ARG A 35 15.06 -0.62 -10.63
CA ARG A 35 15.22 -2.01 -11.09
C ARG A 35 15.10 -3.00 -9.93
N TYR A 36 15.71 -2.72 -8.79
CA TYR A 36 15.59 -3.57 -7.60
C TYR A 36 14.16 -3.62 -7.03
N ILE A 37 13.41 -2.52 -7.10
CA ILE A 37 12.04 -2.44 -6.59
C ILE A 37 11.03 -2.97 -7.63
N SER A 38 11.24 -2.73 -8.93
CA SER A 38 10.31 -3.12 -9.98
C SER A 38 10.55 -4.52 -10.54
N ASP A 39 11.76 -5.05 -10.42
CA ASP A 39 12.10 -6.39 -10.89
C ASP A 39 12.16 -7.37 -9.70
N ILE A 40 11.03 -7.55 -9.04
CA ILE A 40 10.78 -8.79 -8.32
C ILE A 40 10.41 -9.83 -9.40
N GLY A 41 11.35 -10.07 -10.31
CA GLY A 41 11.16 -10.99 -11.44
C GLY A 41 10.94 -12.43 -10.99
N PHE A 42 11.35 -12.76 -9.76
CA PHE A 42 11.10 -14.03 -9.13
C PHE A 42 9.97 -13.90 -8.11
N ASN A 43 8.77 -14.29 -8.51
CA ASN A 43 7.64 -14.43 -7.58
C ASN A 43 7.30 -15.91 -7.46
N ILE A 44 7.68 -16.52 -6.32
CA ILE A 44 7.43 -17.92 -6.02
C ILE A 44 5.95 -18.31 -6.14
N PHE A 45 5.06 -17.41 -5.76
CA PHE A 45 3.61 -17.65 -5.84
C PHE A 45 3.11 -17.74 -7.28
N ARG A 46 3.69 -16.97 -8.21
CA ARG A 46 3.37 -17.06 -9.65
C ARG A 46 3.91 -18.34 -10.28
N LEU A 47 5.05 -18.84 -9.78
CA LEU A 47 5.68 -20.05 -10.32
C LEU A 47 5.04 -21.33 -9.82
N THR A 48 4.48 -21.31 -8.61
CA THR A 48 4.02 -22.54 -7.94
C THR A 48 2.53 -22.76 -8.03
N SER A 49 1.71 -21.76 -8.44
CA SER A 49 0.26 -21.94 -8.37
C SER A 49 -0.55 -20.97 -9.21
N ASP A 50 -1.58 -21.51 -9.89
CA ASP A 50 -2.69 -20.73 -10.48
C ASP A 50 -3.51 -19.97 -9.43
N ILE A 51 -3.35 -20.33 -8.16
CA ILE A 51 -4.03 -19.69 -7.01
C ILE A 51 -3.70 -18.21 -6.92
N TYR A 52 -2.50 -17.80 -7.38
CA TYR A 52 -2.10 -16.39 -7.41
C TYR A 52 -3.10 -15.48 -8.13
N TYR A 53 -3.80 -15.97 -9.15
CA TYR A 53 -4.79 -15.20 -9.91
C TYR A 53 -6.17 -15.17 -9.28
N ARG A 54 -6.38 -15.83 -8.14
CA ARG A 54 -7.68 -15.87 -7.46
C ARG A 54 -7.77 -14.75 -6.42
N GLU A 55 -8.82 -13.95 -6.51
CA GLU A 55 -9.11 -12.88 -5.53
C GLU A 55 -9.13 -13.40 -4.10
N ASN A 56 -9.72 -14.56 -3.90
CA ASN A 56 -9.80 -15.20 -2.59
C ASN A 56 -8.43 -15.46 -1.96
N TYR A 57 -7.44 -15.88 -2.75
CA TYR A 57 -6.08 -16.08 -2.24
C TYR A 57 -5.46 -14.78 -1.72
N HIS A 58 -5.62 -13.66 -2.48
CA HIS A 58 -5.13 -12.36 -2.02
C HIS A 58 -5.84 -11.89 -0.76
N SER A 59 -7.15 -12.11 -0.70
CA SER A 59 -7.95 -11.76 0.47
C SER A 59 -7.58 -12.60 1.69
N ASP A 60 -7.24 -13.89 1.51
CA ASP A 60 -6.71 -14.75 2.58
C ASP A 60 -5.39 -14.23 3.13
N VAL A 61 -4.46 -13.84 2.27
CA VAL A 61 -3.17 -13.29 2.68
C VAL A 61 -3.34 -11.96 3.42
N ILE A 62 -4.17 -11.05 2.89
CA ILE A 62 -4.45 -9.76 3.52
C ILE A 62 -5.11 -9.98 4.89
N LYS A 63 -6.13 -10.84 4.96
CA LYS A 63 -6.80 -11.20 6.22
C LYS A 63 -5.80 -11.74 7.22
N ALA A 64 -4.93 -12.67 6.83
CA ALA A 64 -3.95 -13.27 7.72
C ALA A 64 -2.99 -12.24 8.31
N PHE A 65 -2.60 -11.20 7.57
CA PHE A 65 -1.78 -10.13 8.11
C PHE A 65 -2.57 -9.19 9.03
N LEU A 66 -3.81 -8.86 8.68
CA LEU A 66 -4.59 -7.87 9.44
C LEU A 66 -5.26 -8.43 10.70
N ASP A 67 -5.40 -9.76 10.81
CA ASP A 67 -6.05 -10.40 11.96
C ASP A 67 -5.11 -10.47 13.17
N PRO A 68 -5.44 -9.76 14.28
CA PRO A 68 -4.57 -9.75 15.46
C PRO A 68 -4.40 -11.11 16.15
N THR A 69 -5.24 -12.08 15.82
CA THR A 69 -5.25 -13.42 16.43
C THR A 69 -4.52 -14.47 15.59
N GLU A 70 -4.01 -14.08 14.42
CA GLU A 70 -3.36 -14.99 13.49
C GLU A 70 -1.93 -15.37 13.96
N LYS A 71 -1.38 -16.44 13.37
CA LYS A 71 -0.11 -17.07 13.80
C LYS A 71 1.16 -16.26 13.54
N HIS A 72 1.05 -15.07 12.92
CA HIS A 72 2.21 -14.19 12.76
C HIS A 72 2.75 -13.62 14.09
N ASN A 73 1.98 -13.74 15.20
CA ASN A 73 2.34 -13.31 16.56
C ASN A 73 2.60 -11.82 16.75
N GLU A 74 2.31 -10.99 15.76
CA GLU A 74 2.50 -9.53 15.82
C GLU A 74 1.29 -8.79 16.40
N LYS A 75 0.29 -9.53 16.89
CA LYS A 75 -0.95 -8.98 17.45
C LYS A 75 -1.58 -7.97 16.49
N SER A 76 -1.91 -6.76 16.98
CA SER A 76 -2.53 -5.70 16.20
C SER A 76 -1.55 -4.85 15.39
N LEU A 77 -0.26 -5.16 15.35
CA LEU A 77 0.75 -4.32 14.70
C LEU A 77 0.42 -4.03 13.22
N PHE A 78 0.16 -5.08 12.45
CA PHE A 78 -0.13 -4.92 11.03
C PHE A 78 -1.45 -4.17 10.78
N LEU A 79 -2.47 -4.41 11.60
CA LEU A 79 -3.73 -3.67 11.53
C LEU A 79 -3.52 -2.18 11.83
N GLN A 80 -2.71 -1.85 12.84
CA GLN A 80 -2.40 -0.46 13.19
C GLN A 80 -1.62 0.25 12.09
N LEU A 81 -0.64 -0.43 11.45
CA LEU A 81 0.11 0.10 10.32
C LEU A 81 -0.81 0.32 9.10
N PHE A 82 -1.74 -0.60 8.86
CA PHE A 82 -2.74 -0.46 7.80
C PHE A 82 -3.64 0.76 8.02
N ILE A 83 -4.14 0.97 9.24
CA ILE A 83 -4.94 2.16 9.59
C ILE A 83 -4.11 3.44 9.40
N GLU A 84 -2.83 3.42 9.77
CA GLU A 84 -1.93 4.55 9.56
C GLU A 84 -1.75 4.87 8.08
N MET A 85 -1.54 3.86 7.25
CA MET A 85 -1.47 4.00 5.80
C MET A 85 -2.76 4.62 5.22
N LEU A 86 -3.93 4.17 5.68
CA LEU A 86 -5.21 4.76 5.27
C LEU A 86 -5.32 6.25 5.68
N ASN A 87 -4.85 6.60 6.87
CA ASN A 87 -4.84 7.98 7.33
C ASN A 87 -3.89 8.86 6.53
N LEU A 88 -2.72 8.34 6.15
CA LEU A 88 -1.80 9.02 5.23
C LEU A 88 -2.42 9.21 3.84
N ALA A 89 -3.30 8.31 3.42
CA ALA A 89 -4.08 8.40 2.19
C ALA A 89 -5.35 9.29 2.33
N GLY A 90 -5.45 10.08 3.41
CA GLY A 90 -6.51 11.07 3.61
C GLY A 90 -7.77 10.53 4.30
N LYS A 91 -7.74 9.33 4.90
CA LYS A 91 -8.82 8.85 5.76
C LYS A 91 -8.62 9.38 7.19
N THR A 92 -9.69 9.39 7.99
CA THR A 92 -9.63 9.80 9.40
C THR A 92 -10.17 8.66 10.27
N ILE A 93 -9.29 7.71 10.57
CA ILE A 93 -9.63 6.50 11.33
C ILE A 93 -8.84 6.51 12.63
N LYS A 94 -9.53 6.41 13.76
CA LYS A 94 -8.88 6.31 15.07
C LYS A 94 -8.42 4.87 15.30
N LYS A 95 -7.12 4.68 15.57
CA LYS A 95 -6.55 3.35 15.86
C LYS A 95 -7.23 2.69 17.06
N ASP A 96 -7.60 3.50 18.06
CA ASP A 96 -8.25 3.04 19.29
C ASP A 96 -9.63 2.43 19.05
N ASP A 97 -10.32 2.82 17.99
CA ASP A 97 -11.63 2.27 17.63
C ASP A 97 -11.54 0.79 17.19
N PHE A 98 -10.33 0.27 16.94
CA PHE A 98 -10.09 -1.07 16.43
C PHE A 98 -9.17 -1.93 17.31
N LYS A 99 -9.07 -1.61 18.62
CA LYS A 99 -8.23 -2.38 19.56
C LYS A 99 -8.71 -3.82 19.76
N ASP A 100 -10.01 -4.04 19.71
CA ASP A 100 -10.70 -5.33 19.84
C ASP A 100 -11.20 -5.87 18.50
N ALA A 101 -10.63 -5.39 17.40
CA ALA A 101 -11.12 -5.71 16.08
C ALA A 101 -11.01 -7.20 15.76
N LYS A 102 -12.06 -7.71 15.12
CA LYS A 102 -12.10 -9.02 14.44
C LYS A 102 -11.99 -8.81 12.95
N VAL A 103 -11.23 -9.66 12.30
CA VAL A 103 -11.05 -9.64 10.84
C VAL A 103 -11.63 -10.92 10.28
N VAL A 104 -12.68 -10.77 9.47
CA VAL A 104 -13.40 -11.90 8.87
C VAL A 104 -13.43 -11.78 7.35
N ARG A 105 -13.58 -12.94 6.67
CA ARG A 105 -13.72 -13.02 5.22
C ARG A 105 -15.11 -13.47 4.82
N GLU A 106 -15.54 -13.01 3.64
CA GLU A 106 -16.76 -13.44 2.96
C GLU A 106 -18.07 -13.23 3.77
N GLU A 107 -18.01 -12.48 4.86
CA GLU A 107 -19.20 -12.11 5.61
C GLU A 107 -20.09 -11.20 4.75
N GLY A 108 -21.28 -11.66 4.40
CA GLY A 108 -22.20 -10.90 3.53
C GLY A 108 -21.68 -10.61 2.14
N LYS A 109 -20.78 -11.43 1.60
CA LYS A 109 -20.06 -11.22 0.32
C LYS A 109 -19.11 -10.03 0.33
N ILE A 110 -18.64 -9.63 1.49
CA ILE A 110 -17.53 -8.68 1.67
C ILE A 110 -16.23 -9.50 1.66
N ASP A 111 -15.27 -9.11 0.85
CA ASP A 111 -14.00 -9.86 0.77
C ASP A 111 -13.29 -9.90 2.11
N ILE A 112 -13.14 -8.74 2.78
CA ILE A 112 -12.58 -8.66 4.12
C ILE A 112 -13.35 -7.59 4.91
N LEU A 113 -13.84 -7.97 6.08
CA LEU A 113 -14.49 -7.08 7.03
C LEU A 113 -13.67 -7.02 8.33
N ILE A 114 -13.24 -5.81 8.70
CA ILE A 114 -12.61 -5.51 9.98
C ILE A 114 -13.66 -4.82 10.83
N LYS A 115 -14.07 -5.41 11.95
CA LYS A 115 -15.11 -4.85 12.82
C LYS A 115 -14.73 -4.86 14.28
N SER A 116 -15.12 -3.82 15.00
CA SER A 116 -15.07 -3.72 16.45
C SER A 116 -16.47 -3.77 17.01
N GLU A 117 -16.73 -4.74 17.87
CA GLU A 117 -18.03 -4.89 18.54
C GLU A 117 -18.23 -3.81 19.60
N THR A 118 -17.14 -3.34 20.21
CA THR A 118 -17.18 -2.33 21.29
C THR A 118 -17.50 -0.95 20.73
N THR A 119 -16.83 -0.53 19.67
CA THR A 119 -16.98 0.82 19.12
C THR A 119 -18.04 0.91 18.01
N LYS A 120 -18.56 -0.24 17.56
CA LYS A 120 -19.46 -0.33 16.42
C LYS A 120 -18.90 0.32 15.13
N ARG A 121 -17.59 0.18 14.94
CA ARG A 121 -16.89 0.65 13.76
C ARG A 121 -16.47 -0.51 12.89
N ALA A 122 -16.51 -0.28 11.58
CA ALA A 122 -16.07 -1.26 10.60
C ALA A 122 -15.24 -0.62 9.47
N ILE A 123 -14.31 -1.42 8.94
CA ILE A 123 -13.59 -1.13 7.69
C ILE A 123 -13.89 -2.27 6.74
N ILE A 124 -14.34 -1.94 5.55
CA ILE A 124 -14.63 -2.88 4.48
C ILE A 124 -13.51 -2.79 3.46
N ILE A 125 -12.92 -3.92 3.12
CA ILE A 125 -11.93 -4.04 2.05
C ILE A 125 -12.55 -4.90 0.96
N GLU A 126 -12.66 -4.35 -0.24
CA GLU A 126 -13.03 -5.04 -1.46
C GLU A 126 -11.78 -5.22 -2.29
N ASN A 127 -11.38 -6.46 -2.51
CA ASN A 127 -10.18 -6.80 -3.26
C ASN A 127 -10.54 -7.06 -4.71
N LYS A 128 -10.02 -6.23 -5.61
CA LYS A 128 -10.22 -6.37 -7.06
C LYS A 128 -8.89 -6.68 -7.73
N ILE A 129 -8.84 -7.79 -8.45
CA ILE A 129 -7.72 -8.15 -9.30
C ILE A 129 -8.19 -8.28 -10.75
N ASN A 130 -7.27 -8.23 -11.69
CA ASN A 130 -7.54 -8.44 -13.11
C ASN A 130 -8.63 -7.54 -13.71
N ASN A 131 -8.75 -6.28 -13.23
CA ASN A 131 -9.75 -5.29 -13.69
C ASN A 131 -11.20 -5.78 -13.53
N ALA A 132 -11.50 -6.61 -12.54
CA ALA A 132 -12.86 -7.03 -12.24
C ALA A 132 -13.76 -5.80 -11.94
N GLY A 133 -14.91 -5.72 -12.62
CA GLY A 133 -15.86 -4.62 -12.46
C GLY A 133 -16.60 -4.69 -11.12
N ASP A 134 -17.11 -3.54 -10.68
CA ASP A 134 -17.95 -3.46 -9.48
C ASP A 134 -19.32 -4.11 -9.71
N MET A 135 -19.83 -4.78 -8.70
CA MET A 135 -21.20 -5.31 -8.72
C MET A 135 -22.23 -4.21 -8.44
N VAL A 136 -23.40 -4.32 -9.07
CA VAL A 136 -24.50 -3.36 -8.87
C VAL A 136 -24.91 -3.31 -7.40
N ARG A 137 -25.01 -2.10 -6.83
CA ARG A 137 -25.41 -1.84 -5.43
C ARG A 137 -24.53 -2.50 -4.36
N GLN A 138 -23.26 -2.74 -4.64
CA GLN A 138 -22.34 -3.39 -3.70
C GLN A 138 -22.18 -2.59 -2.39
N LEU A 139 -21.85 -1.31 -2.49
CA LEU A 139 -21.62 -0.44 -1.32
C LEU A 139 -22.89 -0.25 -0.44
N PRO A 140 -24.10 0.04 -0.98
CA PRO A 140 -25.31 0.11 -0.17
C PRO A 140 -25.58 -1.17 0.61
N ARG A 141 -25.43 -2.33 -0.03
CA ARG A 141 -25.61 -3.63 0.63
C ARG A 141 -24.64 -3.85 1.79
N TYR A 142 -23.38 -3.44 1.62
CA TYR A 142 -22.39 -3.55 2.68
C TYR A 142 -22.68 -2.62 3.85
N TYR A 143 -23.15 -1.41 3.56
CA TYR A 143 -23.57 -0.47 4.59
C TYR A 143 -24.72 -1.03 5.44
N ASP A 144 -25.77 -1.57 4.81
CA ASP A 144 -26.91 -2.16 5.49
C ASP A 144 -26.49 -3.33 6.40
N LEU A 145 -25.56 -4.17 5.92
CA LEU A 145 -25.05 -5.32 6.68
C LEU A 145 -24.28 -4.91 7.95
N VAL A 146 -23.49 -3.84 7.89
CA VAL A 146 -22.63 -3.42 9.03
C VAL A 146 -23.38 -2.51 9.98
N SER A 147 -24.53 -1.96 9.57
CA SER A 147 -25.36 -1.05 10.38
C SER A 147 -26.47 -1.76 11.13
N SER A 148 -26.75 -3.04 10.82
CA SER A 148 -27.72 -3.91 11.50
C SER A 148 -27.10 -4.56 12.73
#